data_8a70da2d7f40192498edee518faa7876
#
_entry.id   8a70da2d7f40192498edee518faa7876
#
_cell.length_a   1.000
_cell.length_b   1.000
_cell.length_c   1.000
_cell.angle_alpha   90.00
_cell.angle_beta   90.00
_cell.angle_gamma   90.00
#
_symmetry.space_group_name_H-M   'P 1'
#
loop_
_entity.id
_entity.type
_entity.pdbx_description
1 polymer ?
#
loop_
_entity_poly.entity_id
_entity_poly.type
_entity_poly.pdbx_seq_one_letter_code
_entity_poly.pdbx_strand_id
1 'polypeptide(L)'
;LFRSLECTETMRSYFPVIPFFGMPGWLLAAGINRYFRCGRIPLKASFGVLGRNIWNRISAMLVHDIPVILAVGPNFPIPHKRHKLMLYEKNGRGTYQPSMEISAHFVTVTGMDENYMKVSSWGREYYIDRQEFLNYVRKYSSFLVSNICYIRKK
;
A
#
# COMPACT_ATOMS: atom_id res chain seq x y z
N LEU A 1 -4.34 14.71 7.37
CA LEU A 1 -3.01 14.94 6.71
C LEU A 1 -3.01 14.56 5.22
N PHE A 2 -3.92 13.70 4.76
CA PHE A 2 -3.96 13.24 3.36
C PHE A 2 -4.90 14.05 2.44
N ARG A 3 -5.70 15.00 2.96
CA ARG A 3 -6.56 15.87 2.13
C ARG A 3 -5.80 16.90 1.29
N SER A 4 -4.52 17.15 1.59
CA SER A 4 -3.68 18.10 0.83
C SER A 4 -2.77 17.42 -0.19
N LEU A 5 -2.92 16.13 -0.41
CA LEU A 5 -2.24 15.38 -1.47
C LEU A 5 -3.02 15.43 -2.80
N GLU A 6 -3.84 16.44 -3.01
CA GLU A 6 -4.23 16.81 -4.36
C GLU A 6 -2.94 17.06 -5.14
N CYS A 7 -2.75 16.26 -6.18
CA CYS A 7 -1.59 16.25 -7.05
C CYS A 7 -1.38 17.63 -7.68
N THR A 8 -0.79 18.55 -6.95
CA THR A 8 -0.23 19.76 -7.53
C THR A 8 0.97 19.37 -8.39
N GLU A 9 1.30 20.15 -9.39
CA GLU A 9 2.50 19.92 -10.23
C GLU A 9 3.77 19.74 -9.40
N THR A 10 3.83 20.39 -8.24
CA THR A 10 4.89 20.26 -7.25
C THR A 10 5.06 18.81 -6.74
N MET A 11 3.98 18.05 -6.61
CA MET A 11 4.05 16.64 -6.16
C MET A 11 4.64 15.72 -7.23
N ARG A 12 4.40 15.98 -8.51
CA ARG A 12 4.98 15.19 -9.61
C ARG A 12 6.51 15.18 -9.58
N SER A 13 7.14 16.25 -9.13
CA SER A 13 8.60 16.33 -9.01
C SER A 13 9.20 15.43 -7.94
N TYR A 14 8.41 15.02 -6.94
CA TYR A 14 8.85 14.12 -5.86
C TYR A 14 8.67 12.64 -6.18
N PHE A 15 7.78 12.31 -7.11
CA PHE A 15 7.39 10.94 -7.43
C PHE A 15 7.73 10.59 -8.88
N PRO A 16 9.01 10.28 -9.16
CA PRO A 16 9.41 9.86 -10.48
C PRO A 16 8.76 8.53 -10.86
N VAL A 17 8.17 8.48 -12.03
CA VAL A 17 7.59 7.27 -12.61
C VAL A 17 8.59 6.69 -13.60
N ILE A 18 8.89 5.40 -13.48
CA ILE A 18 9.72 4.71 -14.46
C ILE A 18 8.84 4.42 -15.69
N PRO A 19 9.20 4.91 -16.88
CA PRO A 19 8.43 4.64 -18.08
C PRO A 19 8.18 3.14 -18.24
N PHE A 20 6.95 2.75 -18.57
CA PHE A 20 6.47 1.37 -18.74
C PHE A 20 6.37 0.51 -17.47
N PHE A 21 7.03 0.88 -16.35
CA PHE A 21 7.04 0.11 -15.11
C PHE A 21 6.23 0.75 -13.98
N GLY A 22 5.83 2.01 -14.14
CA GLY A 22 5.14 2.74 -13.09
C GLY A 22 6.07 3.13 -11.92
N MET A 23 5.52 3.18 -10.73
CA MET A 23 6.26 3.54 -9.50
C MET A 23 6.34 2.32 -8.57
N PRO A 24 7.50 1.71 -8.38
CA PRO A 24 7.67 0.65 -7.39
C PRO A 24 7.65 1.22 -5.97
N GLY A 25 7.34 0.37 -4.98
CA GLY A 25 7.17 0.78 -3.58
C GLY A 25 8.41 1.46 -2.96
N TRP A 26 9.63 1.05 -3.34
CA TRP A 26 10.86 1.70 -2.88
C TRP A 26 11.00 3.13 -3.42
N LEU A 27 10.55 3.39 -4.64
CA LEU A 27 10.57 4.71 -5.24
C LEU A 27 9.49 5.61 -4.61
N LEU A 28 8.33 5.06 -4.28
CA LEU A 28 7.32 5.74 -3.47
C LEU A 28 7.90 6.19 -2.12
N ALA A 29 8.56 5.28 -1.40
CA ALA A 29 9.19 5.61 -0.12
C ALA A 29 10.28 6.69 -0.27
N ALA A 30 11.08 6.64 -1.33
CA ALA A 30 12.08 7.66 -1.64
C ALA A 30 11.45 9.03 -1.92
N GLY A 31 10.37 9.07 -2.70
CA GLY A 31 9.60 10.28 -2.99
C GLY A 31 9.01 10.90 -1.73
N ILE A 32 8.35 10.10 -0.90
CA ILE A 32 7.80 10.55 0.39
C ILE A 32 8.92 11.09 1.29
N ASN A 33 10.07 10.43 1.36
CA ASN A 33 11.22 10.89 2.16
C ASN A 33 11.80 12.21 1.63
N ARG A 34 11.79 12.41 0.31
CA ARG A 34 12.20 13.69 -0.29
C ARG A 34 11.23 14.81 0.11
N TYR A 35 9.93 14.55 0.02
CA TYR A 35 8.90 15.49 0.46
C TYR A 35 9.07 15.85 1.96
N PHE A 36 9.25 14.87 2.84
CA PHE A 36 9.47 15.12 4.27
C PHE A 36 10.72 15.95 4.55
N ARG A 37 11.80 15.73 3.81
CA ARG A 37 13.02 16.54 3.95
C ARG A 37 12.81 17.99 3.52
N CYS A 38 12.18 18.22 2.38
CA CYS A 38 11.90 19.57 1.88
C CYS A 38 10.96 20.34 2.81
N GLY A 39 9.94 19.67 3.36
CA GLY A 39 8.99 20.23 4.32
C GLY A 39 9.50 20.27 5.78
N ARG A 40 10.74 19.82 6.04
CA ARG A 40 11.30 19.69 7.41
C ARG A 40 10.38 18.88 8.35
N ILE A 41 9.68 17.89 7.80
CA ILE A 41 8.74 17.04 8.53
C ILE A 41 9.54 15.93 9.23
N PRO A 42 9.40 15.72 10.55
CA PRO A 42 10.18 14.74 11.32
C PRO A 42 9.64 13.32 11.16
N LEU A 43 9.34 12.93 9.90
CA LEU A 43 8.84 11.61 9.53
C LEU A 43 9.80 10.92 8.56
N LYS A 44 9.70 9.60 8.51
CA LYS A 44 10.45 8.74 7.59
C LYS A 44 9.53 7.69 7.00
N ALA A 45 9.50 7.59 5.68
CA ALA A 45 8.93 6.45 4.98
C ALA A 45 9.97 5.33 4.89
N SER A 46 9.52 4.12 5.17
CA SER A 46 10.29 2.89 5.06
C SER A 46 9.58 1.93 4.12
N PHE A 47 10.35 1.16 3.38
CA PHE A 47 9.88 0.19 2.43
C PHE A 47 10.33 -1.20 2.89
N GLY A 48 9.43 -2.14 2.78
CA GLY A 48 9.70 -3.52 3.10
C GLY A 48 9.37 -3.94 4.52
N VAL A 49 8.42 -4.86 4.65
CA VAL A 49 8.20 -5.66 5.84
C VAL A 49 8.49 -7.09 5.47
N LEU A 50 9.61 -7.59 5.94
CA LEU A 50 10.04 -8.96 5.68
C LEU A 50 9.57 -9.87 6.81
N GLY A 51 9.03 -11.03 6.48
CA GLY A 51 8.77 -12.10 7.42
C GLY A 51 7.39 -12.74 7.34
N ARG A 52 7.29 -13.89 8.00
CA ARG A 52 6.14 -14.80 7.95
C ARG A 52 4.86 -14.23 8.57
N ASN A 53 4.94 -13.13 9.31
CA ASN A 53 3.81 -12.60 10.10
C ASN A 53 3.40 -11.19 9.66
N ILE A 54 3.31 -10.99 8.34
CA ILE A 54 3.02 -9.68 7.76
C ILE A 54 1.67 -9.10 8.24
N TRP A 55 0.64 -9.93 8.38
CA TRP A 55 -0.68 -9.52 8.86
C TRP A 55 -0.60 -8.86 10.24
N ASN A 56 0.00 -9.56 11.19
CA ASN A 56 0.12 -9.05 12.57
C ASN A 56 1.04 -7.82 12.65
N ARG A 57 2.03 -7.72 11.77
CA ARG A 57 2.91 -6.53 11.71
C ARG A 57 2.16 -5.30 11.21
N ILE A 58 1.32 -5.45 10.17
CA ILE A 58 0.46 -4.35 9.71
C ILE A 58 -0.50 -3.95 10.82
N SER A 59 -1.15 -4.91 11.46
CA SER A 59 -2.05 -4.65 12.59
C SER A 59 -1.35 -3.89 13.71
N ALA A 60 -0.15 -4.33 14.11
CA ALA A 60 0.63 -3.64 15.13
C ALA A 60 1.02 -2.20 14.71
N MET A 61 1.35 -1.97 13.43
CA MET A 61 1.62 -0.61 12.95
C MET A 61 0.38 0.27 13.04
N LEU A 62 -0.78 -0.23 12.66
CA LEU A 62 -2.04 0.54 12.74
C LEU A 62 -2.45 0.88 14.19
N VAL A 63 -2.24 -0.04 15.14
CA VAL A 63 -2.47 0.21 16.58
C VAL A 63 -1.58 1.35 17.11
N HIS A 64 -0.41 1.55 16.52
CA HIS A 64 0.50 2.65 16.86
C HIS A 64 0.37 3.87 15.93
N ASP A 65 -0.75 4.02 15.23
CA ASP A 65 -1.00 5.12 14.29
C ASP A 65 0.06 5.26 13.19
N ILE A 66 0.70 4.16 12.80
CA ILE A 66 1.67 4.14 11.72
C ILE A 66 0.95 3.89 10.40
N PRO A 67 0.89 4.88 9.49
CA PRO A 67 0.24 4.71 8.19
C PRO A 67 0.95 3.65 7.35
N VAL A 68 0.17 2.75 6.75
CA VAL A 68 0.65 1.68 5.89
C VAL A 68 0.07 1.84 4.49
N ILE A 69 0.93 1.82 3.49
CA ILE A 69 0.55 1.82 2.08
C ILE A 69 0.88 0.45 1.51
N LEU A 70 -0.12 -0.20 0.94
CA LEU A 70 0.03 -1.47 0.24
C LEU A 70 0.23 -1.19 -1.25
N ALA A 71 1.29 -1.74 -1.83
CA ALA A 71 1.55 -1.75 -3.26
C ALA A 71 1.06 -3.06 -3.88
N VAL A 72 0.12 -2.99 -4.80
CA VAL A 72 -0.34 -4.14 -5.57
C VAL A 72 0.31 -4.11 -6.94
N GLY A 73 1.06 -5.17 -7.29
CA GLY A 73 1.92 -5.35 -8.46
C GLY A 73 1.63 -4.52 -9.71
N PRO A 74 2.46 -4.65 -10.74
CA PRO A 74 3.46 -5.69 -10.98
C PRO A 74 4.68 -5.53 -10.09
N ASN A 75 5.08 -6.63 -9.46
CA ASN A 75 6.27 -6.64 -8.62
C ASN A 75 7.47 -7.12 -9.45
N PHE A 76 8.51 -6.31 -9.48
CA PHE A 76 9.80 -6.72 -10.04
C PHE A 76 10.31 -8.00 -9.31
N PRO A 77 10.91 -9.00 -9.96
CA PRO A 77 11.49 -8.98 -11.32
C PRO A 77 10.60 -9.64 -12.41
N ILE A 78 9.32 -9.83 -12.20
CA ILE A 78 8.46 -10.50 -13.18
C ILE A 78 7.53 -9.47 -13.84
N PRO A 79 8.03 -8.66 -14.79
CA PRO A 79 7.29 -7.51 -15.33
C PRO A 79 6.06 -7.88 -16.17
N HIS A 80 5.96 -9.13 -16.62
CA HIS A 80 4.91 -9.55 -17.57
C HIS A 80 3.67 -10.17 -16.93
N LYS A 81 3.68 -10.43 -15.63
CA LYS A 81 2.51 -10.98 -14.94
C LYS A 81 1.84 -9.88 -14.10
N ARG A 82 0.64 -9.48 -14.51
CA ARG A 82 -0.22 -8.62 -13.69
C ARG A 82 -0.64 -9.40 -12.45
N HIS A 83 -0.12 -8.99 -11.32
CA HIS A 83 -0.50 -9.53 -10.04
C HIS A 83 -1.77 -8.79 -9.61
N LYS A 84 -2.86 -9.52 -9.52
CA LYS A 84 -4.16 -8.97 -9.18
C LYS A 84 -4.53 -9.30 -7.75
N LEU A 85 -5.23 -8.40 -7.10
CA LEU A 85 -5.80 -8.57 -5.78
C LEU A 85 -7.25 -8.09 -5.81
N MET A 86 -8.18 -8.87 -5.26
CA MET A 86 -9.58 -8.53 -5.20
C MET A 86 -9.85 -7.50 -4.10
N LEU A 87 -10.64 -6.50 -4.41
CA LEU A 87 -11.23 -5.58 -3.45
C LEU A 87 -12.70 -5.94 -3.24
N TYR A 88 -13.14 -5.89 -2.00
CA TYR A 88 -14.50 -6.15 -1.57
C TYR A 88 -15.16 -4.86 -1.10
N GLU A 89 -16.46 -4.74 -1.30
CA GLU A 89 -17.30 -3.73 -0.70
C GLU A 89 -18.21 -4.37 0.36
N LYS A 90 -18.48 -3.61 1.42
CA LYS A 90 -19.41 -4.02 2.48
C LYS A 90 -20.79 -3.45 2.16
N ASN A 91 -21.77 -4.32 1.95
CA ASN A 91 -23.15 -3.87 1.70
C ASN A 91 -23.84 -3.39 2.99
N GLY A 92 -25.02 -2.80 2.86
CA GLY A 92 -25.81 -2.30 4.00
C GLY A 92 -26.24 -3.38 5.00
N ARG A 93 -26.11 -4.66 4.66
CA ARG A 93 -26.38 -5.82 5.54
C ARG A 93 -25.12 -6.33 6.24
N GLY A 94 -23.99 -5.67 6.05
CA GLY A 94 -22.72 -6.08 6.65
C GLY A 94 -21.97 -7.21 5.93
N THR A 95 -22.46 -7.68 4.78
CA THR A 95 -21.84 -8.77 4.01
C THR A 95 -20.82 -8.18 3.02
N TYR A 96 -19.69 -8.85 2.86
CA TYR A 96 -18.64 -8.47 1.91
C TYR A 96 -18.93 -9.09 0.53
N GLN A 97 -18.86 -8.28 -0.50
CA GLN A 97 -19.08 -8.71 -1.89
C GLN A 97 -17.88 -8.29 -2.76
N PRO A 98 -17.42 -9.16 -3.68
CA PRO A 98 -16.37 -8.79 -4.63
C PRO A 98 -16.80 -7.55 -5.42
N SER A 99 -15.91 -6.55 -5.51
CA SER A 99 -16.16 -5.30 -6.22
C SER A 99 -15.28 -5.21 -7.46
N MET A 100 -13.96 -5.20 -7.28
CA MET A 100 -13.03 -5.08 -8.40
C MET A 100 -11.68 -5.73 -8.14
N GLU A 101 -11.01 -6.17 -9.19
CA GLU A 101 -9.61 -6.57 -9.14
C GLU A 101 -8.71 -5.35 -9.38
N ILE A 102 -7.72 -5.16 -8.53
CA ILE A 102 -6.69 -4.12 -8.70
C ILE A 102 -5.35 -4.73 -9.09
N SER A 103 -4.60 -3.99 -9.90
CA SER A 103 -3.22 -4.28 -10.29
C SER A 103 -2.51 -2.97 -10.61
N ALA A 104 -1.20 -2.89 -10.35
CA ALA A 104 -0.41 -1.67 -10.53
C ALA A 104 -0.98 -0.46 -9.77
N HIS A 105 -1.35 -0.68 -8.51
CA HIS A 105 -2.07 0.29 -7.70
C HIS A 105 -1.55 0.37 -6.27
N PHE A 106 -1.66 1.54 -5.65
CA PHE A 106 -1.39 1.76 -4.23
C PHE A 106 -2.69 1.99 -3.48
N VAL A 107 -2.85 1.33 -2.34
CA VAL A 107 -3.96 1.56 -1.42
C VAL A 107 -3.44 1.87 -0.02
N THR A 108 -4.15 2.71 0.72
CA THR A 108 -3.81 3.02 2.11
C THR A 108 -4.61 2.11 3.04
N VAL A 109 -3.91 1.39 3.90
CA VAL A 109 -4.55 0.57 4.94
C VAL A 109 -5.03 1.49 6.06
N THR A 110 -6.31 1.42 6.38
CA THR A 110 -6.98 2.29 7.37
C THR A 110 -7.51 1.53 8.58
N GLY A 111 -7.52 0.21 8.54
CA GLY A 111 -7.96 -0.64 9.64
C GLY A 111 -7.80 -2.12 9.32
N MET A 112 -7.96 -2.95 10.32
CA MET A 112 -7.94 -4.41 10.17
C MET A 112 -8.82 -5.06 11.24
N ASP A 113 -9.44 -6.17 10.88
CA ASP A 113 -10.02 -7.13 11.81
C ASP A 113 -9.37 -8.52 11.61
N GLU A 114 -9.98 -9.56 12.14
CA GLU A 114 -9.42 -10.92 12.01
C GLU A 114 -9.42 -11.43 10.57
N ASN A 115 -10.37 -11.02 9.75
CA ASN A 115 -10.64 -11.58 8.44
C ASN A 115 -10.41 -10.60 7.28
N TYR A 116 -10.51 -9.29 7.54
CA TYR A 116 -10.44 -8.27 6.52
C TYR A 116 -9.48 -7.14 6.86
N MET A 117 -8.81 -6.65 5.82
CA MET A 117 -8.03 -5.41 5.84
C MET A 117 -8.88 -4.32 5.18
N LYS A 118 -9.17 -3.28 5.91
CA LYS A 118 -9.86 -2.09 5.43
C LYS A 118 -8.86 -1.18 4.72
N VAL A 119 -9.16 -0.77 3.52
CA VAL A 119 -8.29 0.08 2.70
C VAL A 119 -9.06 1.26 2.11
N SER A 120 -8.36 2.36 1.92
CA SER A 120 -8.86 3.53 1.20
C SER A 120 -8.23 3.60 -0.18
N SER A 121 -9.06 3.75 -1.21
CA SER A 121 -8.65 3.93 -2.60
C SER A 121 -9.70 4.73 -3.37
N TRP A 122 -9.27 5.61 -4.29
CA TRP A 122 -10.15 6.48 -5.09
C TRP A 122 -11.23 7.22 -4.30
N GLY A 123 -10.90 7.62 -3.06
CA GLY A 123 -11.85 8.32 -2.17
C GLY A 123 -12.93 7.43 -1.58
N ARG A 124 -12.84 6.11 -1.74
CA ARG A 124 -13.78 5.12 -1.19
C ARG A 124 -13.09 4.14 -0.26
N GLU A 125 -13.90 3.44 0.51
CA GLU A 125 -13.51 2.39 1.41
C GLU A 125 -13.74 1.03 0.76
N TYR A 126 -12.71 0.18 0.82
CA TYR A 126 -12.76 -1.20 0.34
C TYR A 126 -12.16 -2.13 1.38
N TYR A 127 -12.32 -3.41 1.16
CA TYR A 127 -11.81 -4.46 2.03
C TYR A 127 -11.03 -5.49 1.23
N ILE A 128 -10.00 -6.05 1.86
CA ILE A 128 -9.18 -7.13 1.30
C ILE A 128 -9.30 -8.33 2.22
N ASP A 129 -9.68 -9.48 1.68
CA ASP A 129 -9.75 -10.73 2.44
C ASP A 129 -8.36 -11.16 2.90
N ARG A 130 -8.25 -11.60 4.16
CA ARG A 130 -7.01 -12.03 4.79
C ARG A 130 -6.32 -13.15 4.03
N GLN A 131 -7.08 -14.18 3.63
CA GLN A 131 -6.53 -15.36 2.97
C GLN A 131 -6.01 -15.01 1.58
N GLU A 132 -6.76 -14.20 0.84
CA GLU A 132 -6.34 -13.70 -0.46
C GLU A 132 -5.07 -12.83 -0.36
N PHE A 133 -5.02 -11.94 0.63
CA PHE A 133 -3.83 -11.13 0.88
C PHE A 133 -2.59 -11.98 1.22
N LEU A 134 -2.73 -12.95 2.12
CA LEU A 134 -1.63 -13.82 2.51
C LEU A 134 -1.14 -14.69 1.34
N ASN A 135 -2.06 -15.18 0.51
CA ASN A 135 -1.73 -15.91 -0.71
C ASN A 135 -1.03 -15.01 -1.73
N TYR A 136 -1.52 -13.77 -1.90
CA TYR A 136 -0.90 -12.77 -2.75
C TYR A 136 0.55 -12.49 -2.32
N VAL A 137 0.77 -12.22 -1.03
CA VAL A 137 2.10 -11.94 -0.49
C VAL A 137 3.02 -13.16 -0.66
N ARG A 138 2.55 -14.36 -0.34
CA ARG A 138 3.34 -15.60 -0.50
C ARG A 138 3.78 -15.82 -1.94
N LYS A 139 2.90 -15.51 -2.88
CA LYS A 139 3.14 -15.76 -4.30
C LYS A 139 4.01 -14.69 -4.96
N TYR A 140 3.89 -13.44 -4.53
CA TYR A 140 4.41 -12.29 -5.26
C TYR A 140 5.37 -11.40 -4.47
N SER A 141 5.60 -11.67 -3.20
CA SER A 141 6.63 -10.97 -2.42
C SER A 141 7.88 -11.81 -2.29
N SER A 142 9.04 -11.15 -2.32
CA SER A 142 10.33 -11.77 -2.11
C SER A 142 11.18 -10.89 -1.20
N PHE A 143 12.37 -11.36 -0.85
CA PHE A 143 13.37 -10.59 -0.11
C PHE A 143 13.67 -9.23 -0.75
N LEU A 144 13.63 -9.15 -2.08
CA LEU A 144 13.92 -7.93 -2.85
C LEU A 144 12.68 -7.09 -3.16
N VAL A 145 11.48 -7.65 -2.98
CA VAL A 145 10.23 -7.00 -3.39
C VAL A 145 9.24 -7.08 -2.24
N SER A 146 9.09 -5.97 -1.56
CA SER A 146 8.03 -5.79 -0.57
C SER A 146 6.90 -4.95 -1.12
N ASN A 147 5.68 -5.37 -0.80
CA ASN A 147 4.46 -4.68 -1.19
C ASN A 147 4.03 -3.62 -0.18
N ILE A 148 4.85 -3.31 0.83
CA ILE A 148 4.46 -2.43 1.93
C ILE A 148 5.42 -1.27 2.03
N CYS A 149 4.84 -0.06 2.10
CA CYS A 149 5.50 1.16 2.53
C CYS A 149 4.78 1.69 3.77
N TYR A 150 5.53 2.09 4.79
CA TYR A 150 4.97 2.62 6.03
C TYR A 150 5.73 3.86 6.50
N ILE A 151 5.04 4.71 7.26
CA ILE A 151 5.55 6.00 7.71
C ILE A 151 5.70 5.97 9.24
N ARG A 152 6.87 6.38 9.73
CA ARG A 152 7.17 6.46 11.16
C ARG A 152 7.88 7.76 11.52
N LYS A 153 7.89 8.11 12.79
CA LYS A 153 8.76 9.20 13.30
C LYS A 153 10.23 8.86 13.08
N LYS A 154 11.04 9.87 12.83
CA LYS A 154 12.50 9.73 12.79
C LYS A 154 13.04 9.42 14.16
#